data_6c226abd796241ab088eeb30db2d031f
#
_entry.id   6c226abd796241ab088eeb30db2d031f
#
_cell.length_a   1.000
_cell.length_b   1.000
_cell.length_c   1.000
_cell.angle_alpha   90.00
_cell.angle_beta   90.00
_cell.angle_gamma   90.00
#
_symmetry.space_group_name_H-M   'P 1'
#
loop_
_entity.id
_entity.type
_entity.pdbx_description
1 polymer ?
#
loop_
_entity_poly.entity_id
_entity_poly.type
_entity_poly.pdbx_seq_one_letter_code
_entity_poly.pdbx_strand_id
1 'polypeptide(L)'
;GGIIACGAVYTLVGLLVQAIGTGWIEKLMPPVVTGAVVAIIGLNLAAIPIKNMAANNFEAWMQAMTFTCVALVAVFTRGMLQRLLILLGLIVASLLYAVFTNGLGWGKPVDMGGVIAAPWLGLPSLHTPVFSANAMLLIVPVVIILVAENLGHIKAVTAMTGKNLDQYMGRAFIGDGIATMVSGAGGGTGVTTYAENIGVMAATRIYSTAVFLVAALLALLLGFSPKFGALIQAIPLPVMGGVSIVVFGLIAAAGARIWVDN
;
A
#
# COMPACT_ATOMS: atom_id res chain seq x y z
N GLY A 1 -13.12 3.61 -14.80
CA GLY A 1 -13.02 2.70 -15.98
C GLY A 1 -11.65 2.03 -16.07
N GLY A 2 -10.53 2.79 -16.03
CA GLY A 2 -9.18 2.23 -16.14
C GLY A 2 -8.85 1.19 -15.07
N ILE A 3 -9.26 1.42 -13.83
CA ILE A 3 -9.08 0.47 -12.70
C ILE A 3 -9.87 -0.82 -12.96
N ILE A 4 -11.10 -0.72 -13.45
CA ILE A 4 -11.92 -1.89 -13.79
C ILE A 4 -11.25 -2.70 -14.91
N ALA A 5 -10.76 -2.02 -15.95
CA ALA A 5 -10.04 -2.67 -17.05
C ALA A 5 -8.77 -3.37 -16.55
N CYS A 6 -8.00 -2.74 -15.68
CA CYS A 6 -6.83 -3.34 -15.04
C CYS A 6 -7.20 -4.61 -14.26
N GLY A 7 -8.24 -4.54 -13.41
CA GLY A 7 -8.73 -5.68 -12.66
C GLY A 7 -9.23 -6.82 -13.55
N ALA A 8 -9.90 -6.50 -14.67
CA ALA A 8 -10.34 -7.50 -15.62
C ALA A 8 -9.15 -8.22 -16.28
N VAL A 9 -8.16 -7.47 -16.76
CA VAL A 9 -6.94 -8.07 -17.35
C VAL A 9 -6.19 -8.89 -16.30
N TYR A 10 -6.10 -8.40 -15.06
CA TYR A 10 -5.47 -9.16 -13.97
C TYR A 10 -6.22 -10.47 -13.65
N THR A 11 -7.55 -10.44 -13.65
CA THR A 11 -8.38 -11.65 -13.54
C THR A 11 -8.11 -12.64 -14.68
N LEU A 12 -7.99 -12.14 -15.92
CA LEU A 12 -7.66 -13.00 -17.08
C LEU A 12 -6.27 -13.63 -16.92
N VAL A 13 -5.27 -12.89 -16.46
CA VAL A 13 -3.95 -13.43 -16.14
C VAL A 13 -4.05 -14.52 -15.07
N GLY A 14 -4.87 -14.28 -14.03
CA GLY A 14 -5.13 -15.27 -12.99
C GLY A 14 -5.75 -16.57 -13.50
N LEU A 15 -6.72 -16.45 -14.43
CA LEU A 15 -7.33 -17.62 -15.10
C LEU A 15 -6.31 -18.37 -15.96
N LEU A 16 -5.45 -17.67 -16.69
CA LEU A 16 -4.35 -18.29 -17.45
C LEU A 16 -3.39 -19.02 -16.53
N VAL A 17 -2.99 -18.41 -15.41
CA VAL A 17 -2.12 -19.04 -14.43
C VAL A 17 -2.76 -20.28 -13.81
N GLN A 18 -4.05 -20.25 -13.57
CA GLN A 18 -4.78 -21.42 -13.07
C GLN A 18 -4.85 -22.55 -14.08
N ALA A 19 -4.92 -22.24 -15.38
CA ALA A 19 -5.01 -23.22 -16.45
C ALA A 19 -3.66 -23.83 -16.85
N ILE A 20 -2.59 -23.03 -16.96
CA ILE A 20 -1.29 -23.44 -17.51
C ILE A 20 -0.12 -23.31 -16.53
N GLY A 21 -0.39 -22.89 -15.27
CA GLY A 21 0.63 -22.72 -14.24
C GLY A 21 1.42 -21.41 -14.34
N THR A 22 2.44 -21.28 -13.46
CA THR A 22 3.25 -20.07 -13.31
C THR A 22 4.51 -20.02 -14.17
N GLY A 23 4.92 -21.16 -14.74
CA GLY A 23 6.24 -21.29 -15.39
C GLY A 23 6.49 -20.33 -16.55
N TRP A 24 5.46 -19.86 -17.21
CA TRP A 24 5.59 -18.87 -18.27
C TRP A 24 5.86 -17.44 -17.72
N ILE A 25 5.28 -17.12 -16.55
CA ILE A 25 5.53 -15.83 -15.86
C ILE A 25 6.98 -15.79 -15.38
N GLU A 26 7.45 -16.87 -14.75
CA GLU A 26 8.82 -16.96 -14.25
C GLU A 26 9.87 -16.83 -15.38
N LYS A 27 9.52 -17.30 -16.58
CA LYS A 27 10.36 -17.10 -17.79
C LYS A 27 10.32 -15.67 -18.32
N LEU A 28 9.16 -15.00 -18.29
CA LEU A 28 9.00 -13.63 -18.76
C LEU A 28 9.57 -12.60 -17.77
N MET A 29 9.51 -12.93 -16.48
CA MET A 29 9.92 -12.06 -15.38
C MET A 29 10.98 -12.74 -14.52
N PRO A 30 12.19 -12.96 -15.05
CA PRO A 30 13.29 -13.46 -14.23
C PRO A 30 13.61 -12.46 -13.09
N PRO A 31 14.27 -12.90 -12.00
CA PRO A 31 14.56 -12.07 -10.84
C PRO A 31 15.20 -10.71 -11.18
N VAL A 32 16.07 -10.68 -12.19
CA VAL A 32 16.73 -9.45 -12.66
C VAL A 32 15.70 -8.42 -13.13
N VAL A 33 14.71 -8.85 -13.94
CA VAL A 33 13.66 -7.96 -14.47
C VAL A 33 12.72 -7.54 -13.34
N THR A 34 12.29 -8.49 -12.51
CA THR A 34 11.39 -8.22 -11.38
C THR A 34 12.03 -7.24 -10.41
N GLY A 35 13.29 -7.45 -10.03
CA GLY A 35 14.02 -6.56 -9.15
C GLY A 35 14.17 -5.14 -9.73
N ALA A 36 14.49 -5.04 -11.05
CA ALA A 36 14.59 -3.75 -11.73
C ALA A 36 13.26 -2.98 -11.71
N VAL A 37 12.17 -3.65 -12.08
CA VAL A 37 10.84 -3.03 -12.10
C VAL A 37 10.46 -2.52 -10.72
N VAL A 38 10.58 -3.35 -9.68
CA VAL A 38 10.24 -2.97 -8.30
C VAL A 38 11.11 -1.81 -7.80
N ALA A 39 12.44 -1.86 -8.05
CA ALA A 39 13.34 -0.78 -7.64
C ALA A 39 13.01 0.55 -8.32
N ILE A 40 12.76 0.54 -9.64
CA ILE A 40 12.41 1.73 -10.42
C ILE A 40 11.09 2.33 -9.93
N ILE A 41 10.09 1.51 -9.61
CA ILE A 41 8.81 1.97 -9.07
C ILE A 41 9.05 2.70 -7.75
N GLY A 42 9.75 2.08 -6.80
CA GLY A 42 10.04 2.71 -5.52
C GLY A 42 10.75 4.06 -5.67
N LEU A 43 11.78 4.13 -6.52
CA LEU A 43 12.54 5.36 -6.77
C LEU A 43 11.69 6.45 -7.45
N ASN A 44 10.89 6.10 -8.45
CA ASN A 44 10.03 7.07 -9.13
C ASN A 44 8.93 7.62 -8.21
N LEU A 45 8.33 6.75 -7.39
CA LEU A 45 7.29 7.16 -6.45
C LEU A 45 7.86 8.01 -5.31
N ALA A 46 9.10 7.75 -4.86
CA ALA A 46 9.75 8.56 -3.82
C ALA A 46 9.96 10.03 -4.22
N ALA A 47 10.03 10.33 -5.51
CA ALA A 47 10.15 11.71 -6.00
C ALA A 47 8.85 12.53 -5.81
N ILE A 48 7.68 11.88 -5.76
CA ILE A 48 6.37 12.56 -5.66
C ILE A 48 6.22 13.32 -4.34
N PRO A 49 6.42 12.71 -3.16
CA PRO A 49 6.31 13.43 -1.89
C PRO A 49 7.31 14.57 -1.76
N ILE A 50 8.53 14.39 -2.27
CA ILE A 50 9.56 15.43 -2.22
C ILE A 50 9.12 16.68 -2.99
N LYS A 51 8.47 16.51 -4.15
CA LYS A 51 8.07 17.61 -5.02
C LYS A 51 6.73 18.25 -4.64
N ASN A 52 5.79 17.47 -4.12
CA ASN A 52 4.37 17.85 -4.07
C ASN A 52 3.77 17.89 -2.66
N MET A 53 4.46 17.40 -1.63
CA MET A 53 3.89 17.29 -0.28
C MET A 53 4.51 18.23 0.75
N ALA A 54 5.35 19.17 0.32
CA ALA A 54 5.90 20.24 1.13
C ALA A 54 5.86 21.54 0.32
N ALA A 55 4.93 22.43 0.65
CA ALA A 55 4.72 23.66 -0.10
C ALA A 55 5.67 24.82 0.31
N ASN A 56 6.29 24.71 1.50
CA ASN A 56 7.19 25.73 2.05
C ASN A 56 8.30 25.07 2.90
N ASN A 57 9.26 25.89 3.31
CA ASN A 57 10.42 25.41 4.09
C ASN A 57 10.03 24.74 5.41
N PHE A 58 9.01 25.25 6.12
CA PHE A 58 8.53 24.66 7.35
C PHE A 58 7.97 23.26 7.11
N GLU A 59 7.14 23.10 6.08
CA GLU A 59 6.58 21.79 5.70
C GLU A 59 7.66 20.82 5.22
N ALA A 60 8.68 21.29 4.52
CA ALA A 60 9.84 20.47 4.14
C ALA A 60 10.61 19.97 5.38
N TRP A 61 10.79 20.81 6.39
CA TRP A 61 11.38 20.42 7.68
C TRP A 61 10.50 19.40 8.42
N MET A 62 9.20 19.58 8.44
CA MET A 62 8.26 18.63 9.05
C MET A 62 8.26 17.29 8.31
N GLN A 63 8.39 17.31 6.99
CA GLN A 63 8.54 16.10 6.18
C GLN A 63 9.84 15.35 6.50
N ALA A 64 10.96 16.08 6.60
CA ALA A 64 12.26 15.52 6.99
C ALA A 64 12.24 14.97 8.43
N MET A 65 11.59 15.68 9.34
CA MET A 65 11.38 15.21 10.72
C MET A 65 10.57 13.91 10.74
N THR A 66 9.48 13.83 9.97
CA THR A 66 8.67 12.61 9.88
C THR A 66 9.48 11.44 9.33
N PHE A 67 10.23 11.66 8.24
CA PHE A 67 11.15 10.67 7.71
C PHE A 67 12.11 10.17 8.80
N THR A 68 12.71 11.08 9.55
CA THR A 68 13.65 10.75 10.63
C THR A 68 12.97 9.94 11.74
N CYS A 69 11.76 10.34 12.18
CA CYS A 69 10.99 9.60 13.18
C CYS A 69 10.72 8.16 12.75
N VAL A 70 10.24 7.97 11.51
CA VAL A 70 9.95 6.63 10.97
C VAL A 70 11.25 5.81 10.84
N ALA A 71 12.34 6.43 10.36
CA ALA A 71 13.65 5.77 10.26
C ALA A 71 14.18 5.35 11.64
N LEU A 72 14.06 6.21 12.66
CA LEU A 72 14.44 5.88 14.02
C LEU A 72 13.62 4.72 14.59
N VAL A 73 12.30 4.72 14.35
CA VAL A 73 11.45 3.59 14.74
C VAL A 73 11.93 2.31 14.04
N ALA A 74 12.25 2.37 12.75
CA ALA A 74 12.73 1.22 11.99
C ALA A 74 14.05 0.65 12.54
N VAL A 75 14.97 1.49 12.96
CA VAL A 75 16.31 1.10 13.42
C VAL A 75 16.34 0.69 14.89
N PHE A 76 15.66 1.45 15.75
CA PHE A 76 15.75 1.28 17.21
C PHE A 76 14.69 0.36 17.79
N THR A 77 13.62 0.05 17.07
CA THR A 77 12.60 -0.89 17.55
C THR A 77 12.83 -2.31 17.00
N ARG A 78 12.33 -3.30 17.74
CA ARG A 78 12.40 -4.72 17.37
C ARG A 78 11.04 -5.38 17.53
N GLY A 79 10.87 -6.51 16.87
CA GLY A 79 9.65 -7.34 16.99
C GLY A 79 8.41 -6.62 16.42
N MET A 80 7.34 -6.59 17.19
CA MET A 80 6.04 -6.07 16.75
C MET A 80 6.05 -4.55 16.50
N LEU A 81 6.77 -3.79 17.31
CA LEU A 81 6.87 -2.32 17.15
C LEU A 81 7.54 -1.94 15.84
N GLN A 82 8.61 -2.64 15.46
CA GLN A 82 9.27 -2.41 14.17
C GLN A 82 8.35 -2.69 12.98
N ARG A 83 7.42 -3.62 13.11
CA ARG A 83 6.47 -3.98 12.04
C ARG A 83 5.32 -3.00 11.91
N LEU A 84 5.01 -2.28 12.99
CA LEU A 84 4.07 -1.17 13.01
C LEU A 84 4.76 0.18 12.75
N LEU A 85 5.98 0.16 12.21
CA LEU A 85 6.82 1.37 12.04
C LEU A 85 6.10 2.51 11.31
N ILE A 86 5.34 2.18 10.28
CA ILE A 86 4.60 3.17 9.48
C ILE A 86 3.51 3.80 10.34
N LEU A 87 2.70 2.99 11.03
CA LEU A 87 1.63 3.47 11.90
C LEU A 87 2.18 4.29 13.08
N LEU A 88 3.19 3.76 13.77
CA LEU A 88 3.82 4.44 14.91
C LEU A 88 4.51 5.73 14.47
N GLY A 89 5.25 5.69 13.37
CA GLY A 89 5.89 6.85 12.79
C GLY A 89 4.89 7.93 12.40
N LEU A 90 3.77 7.52 11.78
CA LEU A 90 2.68 8.42 11.40
C LEU A 90 2.05 9.08 12.64
N ILE A 91 1.73 8.32 13.69
CA ILE A 91 1.14 8.84 14.93
C ILE A 91 2.10 9.81 15.60
N VAL A 92 3.35 9.41 15.84
CA VAL A 92 4.36 10.24 16.50
C VAL A 92 4.60 11.53 15.71
N ALA A 93 4.80 11.44 14.41
CA ALA A 93 5.03 12.60 13.56
C ALA A 93 3.81 13.53 13.49
N SER A 94 2.58 12.99 13.44
CA SER A 94 1.35 13.80 13.47
C SER A 94 1.19 14.55 14.79
N LEU A 95 1.51 13.90 15.92
CA LEU A 95 1.49 14.53 17.23
C LEU A 95 2.55 15.64 17.32
N LEU A 96 3.77 15.40 16.88
CA LEU A 96 4.82 16.42 16.84
C LEU A 96 4.42 17.59 15.92
N TYR A 97 3.88 17.31 14.75
CA TYR A 97 3.37 18.35 13.84
C TYR A 97 2.30 19.19 14.53
N ALA A 98 1.34 18.56 15.22
CA ALA A 98 0.31 19.28 15.97
C ALA A 98 0.89 20.13 17.11
N VAL A 99 1.92 19.67 17.82
CA VAL A 99 2.60 20.46 18.85
C VAL A 99 3.23 21.73 18.24
N PHE A 100 3.92 21.60 17.09
CA PHE A 100 4.53 22.76 16.44
C PHE A 100 3.49 23.72 15.87
N THR A 101 2.41 23.21 15.26
CA THR A 101 1.43 24.07 14.58
C THR A 101 0.33 24.57 15.50
N ASN A 102 -0.32 23.68 16.26
CA ASN A 102 -1.42 24.07 17.15
C ASN A 102 -0.92 24.59 18.50
N GLY A 103 0.24 24.10 18.99
CA GLY A 103 0.83 24.52 20.26
C GLY A 103 1.70 25.77 20.16
N LEU A 104 2.65 25.79 19.22
CA LEU A 104 3.61 26.90 19.06
C LEU A 104 3.19 27.92 18.00
N GLY A 105 2.14 27.64 17.23
CA GLY A 105 1.65 28.55 16.18
C GLY A 105 2.53 28.58 14.93
N TRP A 106 3.36 27.58 14.67
CA TRP A 106 4.24 27.49 13.51
C TRP A 106 3.52 26.78 12.35
N GLY A 107 3.29 27.48 11.26
CA GLY A 107 2.65 26.88 10.09
C GLY A 107 1.12 26.72 10.20
N LYS A 108 0.54 25.87 9.36
CA LYS A 108 -0.90 25.65 9.31
C LYS A 108 -1.33 24.65 10.38
N PRO A 109 -2.24 25.02 11.30
CA PRO A 109 -2.72 24.14 12.35
C PRO A 109 -3.47 22.93 11.76
N VAL A 110 -3.39 21.80 12.46
CA VAL A 110 -4.18 20.61 12.13
C VAL A 110 -5.64 20.91 12.45
N ASP A 111 -6.49 20.82 11.45
CA ASP A 111 -7.93 21.01 11.62
C ASP A 111 -8.61 19.68 11.95
N MET A 112 -9.09 19.58 13.17
CA MET A 112 -9.87 18.42 13.66
C MET A 112 -11.39 18.65 13.52
N GLY A 113 -11.82 19.79 13.02
CA GLY A 113 -13.25 20.13 12.86
C GLY A 113 -13.98 19.10 12.01
N GLY A 114 -13.40 18.71 10.90
CA GLY A 114 -13.94 17.66 10.03
C GLY A 114 -14.08 16.30 10.74
N VAL A 115 -13.15 15.95 11.61
CA VAL A 115 -13.19 14.69 12.37
C VAL A 115 -14.28 14.73 13.43
N ILE A 116 -14.43 15.88 14.13
CA ILE A 116 -15.44 16.06 15.19
C ILE A 116 -16.84 16.01 14.58
N ALA A 117 -17.05 16.70 13.45
CA ALA A 117 -18.34 16.81 12.77
C ALA A 117 -18.76 15.52 12.05
N ALA A 118 -17.80 14.67 11.64
CA ALA A 118 -18.10 13.47 10.87
C ALA A 118 -18.89 12.44 11.70
N PRO A 119 -19.93 11.83 11.13
CA PRO A 119 -20.69 10.77 11.79
C PRO A 119 -19.85 9.49 11.93
N TRP A 120 -20.17 8.67 12.91
CA TRP A 120 -19.52 7.38 13.10
C TRP A 120 -19.86 6.37 12.02
N LEU A 121 -21.10 6.39 11.52
CA LEU A 121 -21.58 5.50 10.47
C LEU A 121 -22.16 6.33 9.32
N GLY A 122 -21.85 5.94 8.10
CA GLY A 122 -22.36 6.55 6.89
C GLY A 122 -22.08 5.68 5.66
N LEU A 123 -22.83 5.92 4.60
CA LEU A 123 -22.56 5.25 3.33
C LEU A 123 -21.36 5.92 2.63
N PRO A 124 -20.47 5.14 2.01
CA PRO A 124 -19.40 5.69 1.19
C PRO A 124 -19.99 6.44 -0.02
N SER A 125 -19.34 7.52 -0.43
CA SER A 125 -19.71 8.24 -1.65
C SER A 125 -19.30 7.40 -2.87
N LEU A 126 -20.26 6.73 -3.48
CA LEU A 126 -20.04 5.96 -4.69
C LEU A 126 -20.03 6.90 -5.91
N HIS A 127 -19.09 6.69 -6.81
CA HIS A 127 -18.98 7.43 -8.07
C HIS A 127 -19.12 6.48 -9.24
N THR A 128 -19.93 6.86 -10.21
CA THR A 128 -20.09 6.08 -11.44
C THR A 128 -18.77 6.06 -12.23
N PRO A 129 -18.32 4.88 -12.67
CA PRO A 129 -17.07 4.77 -13.41
C PRO A 129 -17.19 5.38 -14.81
N VAL A 130 -16.25 6.28 -15.15
CA VAL A 130 -16.11 6.83 -16.49
C VAL A 130 -15.09 5.98 -17.25
N PHE A 131 -15.47 5.52 -18.45
CA PHE A 131 -14.58 4.75 -19.33
C PHE A 131 -13.91 5.68 -20.32
N SER A 132 -12.59 5.74 -20.28
CA SER A 132 -11.73 6.49 -21.18
C SER A 132 -10.63 5.58 -21.73
N ALA A 133 -10.47 5.53 -23.03
CA ALA A 133 -9.44 4.72 -23.67
C ALA A 133 -8.03 5.10 -23.17
N ASN A 134 -7.75 6.40 -23.04
CA ASN A 134 -6.46 6.87 -22.55
C ASN A 134 -6.19 6.40 -21.11
N ALA A 135 -7.19 6.48 -20.22
CA ALA A 135 -7.05 6.01 -18.85
C ALA A 135 -6.85 4.48 -18.80
N MET A 136 -7.54 3.72 -19.64
CA MET A 136 -7.35 2.27 -19.72
C MET A 136 -5.95 1.92 -20.24
N LEU A 137 -5.47 2.56 -21.30
CA LEU A 137 -4.13 2.34 -21.84
C LEU A 137 -3.01 2.66 -20.85
N LEU A 138 -3.21 3.66 -19.98
CA LEU A 138 -2.23 4.04 -18.96
C LEU A 138 -2.24 3.08 -17.76
N ILE A 139 -3.42 2.60 -17.34
CA ILE A 139 -3.56 1.83 -16.10
C ILE A 139 -3.42 0.33 -16.32
N VAL A 140 -3.88 -0.22 -17.45
CA VAL A 140 -3.81 -1.67 -17.70
C VAL A 140 -2.38 -2.24 -17.63
N PRO A 141 -1.32 -1.58 -18.11
CA PRO A 141 0.05 -2.09 -17.99
C PRO A 141 0.52 -2.30 -16.54
N VAL A 142 -0.14 -1.67 -15.56
CA VAL A 142 0.15 -1.88 -14.11
C VAL A 142 -0.08 -3.33 -13.70
N VAL A 143 -0.87 -4.10 -14.45
CA VAL A 143 -1.06 -5.55 -14.21
C VAL A 143 0.27 -6.29 -14.16
N ILE A 144 1.25 -5.91 -14.97
CA ILE A 144 2.58 -6.54 -14.96
C ILE A 144 3.23 -6.39 -13.59
N ILE A 145 3.09 -5.22 -12.98
CA ILE A 145 3.62 -4.92 -11.65
C ILE A 145 2.87 -5.73 -10.59
N LEU A 146 1.53 -5.76 -10.66
CA LEU A 146 0.69 -6.50 -9.72
C LEU A 146 1.01 -8.01 -9.75
N VAL A 147 1.25 -8.57 -10.95
CA VAL A 147 1.67 -9.96 -11.10
C VAL A 147 3.01 -10.22 -10.43
N ALA A 148 4.01 -9.35 -10.65
CA ALA A 148 5.33 -9.49 -10.05
C ALA A 148 5.27 -9.39 -8.53
N GLU A 149 4.54 -8.41 -8.01
CA GLU A 149 4.36 -8.16 -6.58
C GLU A 149 3.68 -9.34 -5.89
N ASN A 150 2.54 -9.79 -6.41
CA ASN A 150 1.80 -10.91 -5.85
C ASN A 150 2.57 -12.23 -5.94
N LEU A 151 3.31 -12.47 -7.03
CA LEU A 151 4.22 -13.60 -7.15
C LEU A 151 5.24 -13.59 -6.01
N GLY A 152 5.88 -12.45 -5.76
CA GLY A 152 6.83 -12.25 -4.67
C GLY A 152 6.19 -12.50 -3.29
N HIS A 153 5.00 -11.98 -3.06
CA HIS A 153 4.29 -12.14 -1.78
C HIS A 153 3.92 -13.60 -1.52
N ILE A 154 3.40 -14.33 -2.51
CA ILE A 154 3.04 -15.75 -2.36
C ILE A 154 4.30 -16.61 -2.12
N LYS A 155 5.40 -16.35 -2.83
CA LYS A 155 6.68 -17.04 -2.60
C LYS A 155 7.22 -16.74 -1.19
N ALA A 156 7.12 -15.51 -0.69
CA ALA A 156 7.51 -15.16 0.67
C ALA A 156 6.66 -15.91 1.73
N VAL A 157 5.34 -16.01 1.54
CA VAL A 157 4.46 -16.76 2.43
C VAL A 157 4.76 -18.27 2.34
N THR A 158 5.02 -18.79 1.14
CA THR A 158 5.47 -20.18 0.93
C THR A 158 6.73 -20.47 1.73
N ALA A 159 7.76 -19.63 1.62
CA ALA A 159 9.02 -19.80 2.35
C ALA A 159 8.82 -19.73 3.87
N MET A 160 7.96 -18.80 4.34
CA MET A 160 7.68 -18.62 5.76
C MET A 160 6.87 -19.77 6.38
N THR A 161 5.90 -20.32 5.64
CA THR A 161 4.99 -21.35 6.15
C THR A 161 5.46 -22.77 5.86
N GLY A 162 6.41 -22.96 4.94
CA GLY A 162 6.85 -24.26 4.44
C GLY A 162 5.79 -24.99 3.58
N LYS A 163 4.69 -24.31 3.24
CA LYS A 163 3.60 -24.88 2.43
C LYS A 163 3.74 -24.45 0.98
N ASN A 164 3.66 -25.38 0.04
CA ASN A 164 3.61 -25.02 -1.38
C ASN A 164 2.28 -24.34 -1.72
N LEU A 165 2.33 -23.02 -1.99
CA LEU A 165 1.18 -22.21 -2.34
C LEU A 165 1.09 -21.90 -3.84
N ASP A 166 2.01 -22.39 -4.66
CA ASP A 166 2.06 -22.12 -6.10
C ASP A 166 0.76 -22.52 -6.82
N GLN A 167 0.14 -23.62 -6.38
CA GLN A 167 -1.15 -24.07 -6.90
C GLN A 167 -2.31 -23.09 -6.66
N TYR A 168 -2.17 -22.14 -5.72
CA TYR A 168 -3.20 -21.13 -5.42
C TYR A 168 -2.91 -19.78 -6.05
N MET A 169 -1.80 -19.63 -6.76
CA MET A 169 -1.37 -18.35 -7.33
C MET A 169 -2.39 -17.78 -8.31
N GLY A 170 -2.95 -18.61 -9.19
CA GLY A 170 -4.01 -18.19 -10.09
C GLY A 170 -5.25 -17.67 -9.35
N ARG A 171 -5.63 -18.32 -8.25
CA ARG A 171 -6.76 -17.88 -7.41
C ARG A 171 -6.48 -16.55 -6.72
N ALA A 172 -5.25 -16.32 -6.28
CA ALA A 172 -4.85 -15.05 -5.69
C ALA A 172 -4.96 -13.91 -6.71
N PHE A 173 -4.46 -14.11 -7.92
CA PHE A 173 -4.57 -13.10 -9.00
C PHE A 173 -6.03 -12.83 -9.39
N ILE A 174 -6.87 -13.86 -9.46
CA ILE A 174 -8.31 -13.70 -9.72
C ILE A 174 -8.96 -12.90 -8.58
N GLY A 175 -8.66 -13.22 -7.34
CA GLY A 175 -9.20 -12.52 -6.17
C GLY A 175 -8.85 -11.03 -6.17
N ASP A 176 -7.59 -10.69 -6.40
CA ASP A 176 -7.14 -9.30 -6.49
C ASP A 176 -7.74 -8.57 -7.70
N GLY A 177 -7.84 -9.26 -8.84
CA GLY A 177 -8.45 -8.69 -10.04
C GLY A 177 -9.93 -8.36 -9.83
N ILE A 178 -10.70 -9.28 -9.22
CA ILE A 178 -12.11 -9.06 -8.89
C ILE A 178 -12.25 -7.93 -7.85
N ALA A 179 -11.42 -7.94 -6.80
CA ALA A 179 -11.43 -6.89 -5.78
C ALA A 179 -11.13 -5.51 -6.39
N THR A 180 -10.16 -5.43 -7.33
CA THR A 180 -9.86 -4.20 -8.08
C THR A 180 -11.03 -3.75 -8.94
N MET A 181 -11.74 -4.69 -9.61
CA MET A 181 -12.94 -4.34 -10.39
C MET A 181 -14.06 -3.81 -9.50
N VAL A 182 -14.33 -4.46 -8.36
CA VAL A 182 -15.37 -4.02 -7.41
C VAL A 182 -15.03 -2.65 -6.84
N SER A 183 -13.78 -2.44 -6.41
CA SER A 183 -13.32 -1.14 -5.94
C SER A 183 -13.48 -0.05 -7.01
N GLY A 184 -13.04 -0.32 -8.23
CA GLY A 184 -13.16 0.62 -9.35
C GLY A 184 -14.61 0.89 -9.77
N ALA A 185 -15.52 -0.07 -9.60
CA ALA A 185 -16.95 0.12 -9.86
C ALA A 185 -17.59 1.05 -8.82
N GLY A 186 -17.12 1.03 -7.58
CA GLY A 186 -17.55 1.96 -6.52
C GLY A 186 -16.87 3.34 -6.58
N GLY A 187 -15.95 3.57 -7.51
CA GLY A 187 -15.16 4.82 -7.58
C GLY A 187 -13.90 4.82 -6.71
N GLY A 188 -13.52 3.67 -6.17
CA GLY A 188 -12.29 3.48 -5.40
C GLY A 188 -11.05 3.29 -6.27
N THR A 189 -9.92 3.10 -5.61
CA THR A 189 -8.61 2.83 -6.23
C THR A 189 -8.42 1.34 -6.51
N GLY A 190 -7.40 0.98 -7.31
CA GLY A 190 -6.95 -0.40 -7.42
C GLY A 190 -6.46 -0.93 -6.08
N VAL A 191 -6.58 -2.23 -5.88
CA VAL A 191 -6.15 -2.92 -4.67
C VAL A 191 -5.14 -4.03 -5.01
N THR A 192 -4.28 -4.36 -4.06
CA THR A 192 -3.29 -5.42 -4.17
C THR A 192 -2.97 -5.98 -2.78
N THR A 193 -2.19 -7.04 -2.72
CA THR A 193 -1.66 -7.57 -1.46
C THR A 193 -0.54 -6.67 -0.92
N TYR A 194 -0.35 -6.68 0.42
CA TYR A 194 0.66 -5.86 1.11
C TYR A 194 1.69 -6.73 1.83
N ALA A 195 2.98 -6.48 1.55
CA ALA A 195 4.10 -7.17 2.18
C ALA A 195 4.15 -6.95 3.70
N GLU A 196 3.65 -5.81 4.19
CA GLU A 196 3.56 -5.48 5.61
C GLU A 196 2.77 -6.54 6.39
N ASN A 197 1.71 -7.07 5.81
CA ASN A 197 0.92 -8.15 6.42
C ASN A 197 1.73 -9.44 6.56
N ILE A 198 2.60 -9.76 5.59
CA ILE A 198 3.53 -10.89 5.69
C ILE A 198 4.47 -10.67 6.87
N GLY A 199 4.93 -9.42 7.05
CA GLY A 199 5.70 -9.03 8.21
C GLY A 199 4.99 -9.31 9.53
N VAL A 200 3.71 -8.96 9.66
CA VAL A 200 2.89 -9.25 10.85
C VAL A 200 2.71 -10.75 11.06
N MET A 201 2.42 -11.51 10.01
CA MET A 201 2.35 -12.98 10.06
C MET A 201 3.63 -13.60 10.60
N ALA A 202 4.79 -13.15 10.13
CA ALA A 202 6.08 -13.64 10.59
C ALA A 202 6.35 -13.32 12.07
N ALA A 203 5.88 -12.14 12.55
CA ALA A 203 6.03 -11.74 13.97
C ALA A 203 5.15 -12.54 14.91
N THR A 204 3.89 -12.65 14.52
CA THR A 204 2.86 -13.27 15.36
C THR A 204 2.87 -14.79 15.24
N ARG A 205 3.48 -15.31 14.16
CA ARG A 205 3.41 -16.74 13.75
C ARG A 205 1.97 -17.24 13.57
N ILE A 206 1.05 -16.34 13.28
CA ILE A 206 -0.36 -16.67 13.01
C ILE A 206 -0.54 -16.72 11.50
N TYR A 207 -0.88 -17.90 10.98
CA TYR A 207 -1.07 -18.17 9.55
C TYR A 207 -2.50 -18.63 9.23
N SER A 208 -3.44 -18.36 10.12
CA SER A 208 -4.84 -18.77 9.97
C SER A 208 -5.55 -17.88 8.94
N THR A 209 -6.22 -18.48 7.97
CA THR A 209 -7.06 -17.77 7.00
C THR A 209 -8.24 -17.04 7.67
N ALA A 210 -8.71 -17.53 8.83
CA ALA A 210 -9.78 -16.87 9.59
C ALA A 210 -9.38 -15.46 10.05
N VAL A 211 -8.10 -15.23 10.37
CA VAL A 211 -7.61 -13.88 10.74
C VAL A 211 -7.80 -12.90 9.59
N PHE A 212 -7.54 -13.31 8.35
CA PHE A 212 -7.72 -12.45 7.18
C PHE A 212 -9.19 -12.15 6.91
N LEU A 213 -10.09 -13.12 7.14
CA LEU A 213 -11.53 -12.88 7.02
C LEU A 213 -12.01 -11.85 8.05
N VAL A 214 -11.59 -11.99 9.32
CA VAL A 214 -11.93 -11.03 10.37
C VAL A 214 -11.33 -9.66 10.07
N ALA A 215 -10.08 -9.58 9.60
CA ALA A 215 -9.45 -8.33 9.21
C ALA A 215 -10.20 -7.65 8.06
N ALA A 216 -10.63 -8.42 7.05
CA ALA A 216 -11.43 -7.90 5.94
C ALA A 216 -12.79 -7.36 6.41
N LEU A 217 -13.47 -8.05 7.32
CA LEU A 217 -14.72 -7.56 7.92
C LEU A 217 -14.52 -6.27 8.71
N LEU A 218 -13.44 -6.18 9.49
CA LEU A 218 -13.10 -4.95 10.22
C LEU A 218 -12.78 -3.80 9.25
N ALA A 219 -12.04 -4.07 8.17
CA ALA A 219 -11.75 -3.07 7.15
C ALA A 219 -13.04 -2.57 6.46
N LEU A 220 -13.97 -3.48 6.15
CA LEU A 220 -15.29 -3.10 5.62
C LEU A 220 -16.05 -2.19 6.60
N LEU A 221 -16.10 -2.54 7.88
CA LEU A 221 -16.75 -1.72 8.90
C LEU A 221 -16.12 -0.33 9.02
N LEU A 222 -14.78 -0.24 8.98
CA LEU A 222 -14.07 1.04 8.96
C LEU A 222 -14.37 1.85 7.70
N GLY A 223 -14.58 1.19 6.55
CA GLY A 223 -15.00 1.83 5.30
C GLY A 223 -16.37 2.50 5.37
N PHE A 224 -17.26 2.03 6.26
CA PHE A 224 -18.54 2.67 6.54
C PHE A 224 -18.47 3.73 7.64
N SER A 225 -17.28 4.14 8.07
CA SER A 225 -17.08 5.18 9.06
C SER A 225 -16.52 6.47 8.44
N PRO A 226 -17.36 7.49 8.14
CA PRO A 226 -16.89 8.78 7.68
C PRO A 226 -15.93 9.44 8.69
N LYS A 227 -16.11 9.19 9.98
CA LYS A 227 -15.20 9.67 11.02
C LYS A 227 -13.78 9.09 10.88
N PHE A 228 -13.66 7.81 10.57
CA PHE A 228 -12.36 7.19 10.30
C PHE A 228 -11.72 7.77 9.04
N GLY A 229 -12.51 7.96 7.97
CA GLY A 229 -12.05 8.63 6.76
C GLY A 229 -11.58 10.06 7.00
N ALA A 230 -12.34 10.84 7.79
CA ALA A 230 -11.97 12.21 8.17
C ALA A 230 -10.68 12.23 9.02
N LEU A 231 -10.47 11.25 9.90
CA LEU A 231 -9.23 11.13 10.67
C LEU A 231 -8.02 10.92 9.77
N ILE A 232 -8.13 10.05 8.77
CA ILE A 232 -7.04 9.85 7.79
C ILE A 232 -6.78 11.13 6.99
N GLN A 233 -7.84 11.84 6.57
CA GLN A 233 -7.70 13.10 5.83
C GLN A 233 -7.16 14.26 6.68
N ALA A 234 -7.29 14.19 7.99
CA ALA A 234 -6.71 15.18 8.90
C ALA A 234 -5.19 15.05 9.06
N ILE A 235 -4.59 13.95 8.58
CA ILE A 235 -3.14 13.77 8.62
C ILE A 235 -2.48 14.83 7.73
N PRO A 236 -1.52 15.62 8.25
CA PRO A 236 -0.87 16.66 7.47
C PRO A 236 -0.10 16.12 6.27
N LEU A 237 -0.18 16.80 5.12
CA LEU A 237 0.54 16.40 3.90
C LEU A 237 2.05 16.19 4.11
N PRO A 238 2.78 17.07 4.85
CA PRO A 238 4.20 16.83 5.11
C PRO A 238 4.47 15.54 5.90
N VAL A 239 3.57 15.16 6.81
CA VAL A 239 3.67 13.90 7.56
C VAL A 239 3.46 12.72 6.61
N MET A 240 2.41 12.77 5.79
CA MET A 240 2.19 11.75 4.76
C MET A 240 3.38 11.65 3.79
N GLY A 241 3.94 12.79 3.40
CA GLY A 241 5.12 12.86 2.54
C GLY A 241 6.35 12.18 3.13
N GLY A 242 6.65 12.45 4.40
CA GLY A 242 7.78 11.82 5.10
C GLY A 242 7.65 10.30 5.20
N VAL A 243 6.44 9.81 5.56
CA VAL A 243 6.13 8.38 5.58
C VAL A 243 6.26 7.76 4.19
N SER A 244 5.74 8.43 3.17
CA SER A 244 5.78 7.95 1.77
C SER A 244 7.20 7.78 1.26
N ILE A 245 8.13 8.69 1.61
CA ILE A 245 9.55 8.56 1.24
C ILE A 245 10.15 7.27 1.83
N VAL A 246 9.84 6.96 3.09
CA VAL A 246 10.32 5.73 3.73
C VAL A 246 9.74 4.50 3.04
N VAL A 247 8.42 4.47 2.81
CA VAL A 247 7.73 3.34 2.18
C VAL A 247 8.28 3.07 0.77
N PHE A 248 8.39 4.11 -0.05
CA PHE A 248 8.91 3.96 -1.41
C PHE A 248 10.40 3.62 -1.43
N GLY A 249 11.17 4.13 -0.47
CA GLY A 249 12.57 3.72 -0.26
C GLY A 249 12.69 2.23 0.09
N LEU A 250 11.81 1.71 0.95
CA LEU A 250 11.76 0.29 1.29
C LEU A 250 11.37 -0.58 0.08
N ILE A 251 10.45 -0.11 -0.77
CA ILE A 251 10.10 -0.79 -2.03
C ILE A 251 11.31 -0.85 -2.95
N ALA A 252 12.03 0.26 -3.13
CA ALA A 252 13.26 0.29 -3.93
C ALA A 252 14.34 -0.66 -3.39
N ALA A 253 14.53 -0.68 -2.07
CA ALA A 253 15.46 -1.59 -1.40
C ALA A 253 15.05 -3.07 -1.56
N ALA A 254 13.75 -3.37 -1.51
CA ALA A 254 13.25 -4.72 -1.75
C ALA A 254 13.53 -5.18 -3.20
N GLY A 255 13.35 -4.29 -4.19
CA GLY A 255 13.75 -4.57 -5.57
C GLY A 255 15.25 -4.86 -5.71
N ALA A 256 16.10 -4.05 -5.07
CA ALA A 256 17.55 -4.28 -5.06
C ALA A 256 17.94 -5.60 -4.39
N ARG A 257 17.24 -5.99 -3.32
CA ARG A 257 17.46 -7.25 -2.63
C ARG A 257 17.21 -8.47 -3.53
N ILE A 258 16.21 -8.41 -4.41
CA ILE A 258 15.95 -9.47 -5.38
C ILE A 258 17.19 -9.76 -6.24
N TRP A 259 18.01 -8.75 -6.55
CA TRP A 259 19.27 -8.94 -7.30
C TRP A 259 20.38 -9.57 -6.48
N VAL A 260 20.44 -9.26 -5.18
CA VAL A 260 21.48 -9.77 -4.30
C VAL A 260 21.24 -11.23 -3.93
N ASP A 261 19.97 -11.61 -3.78
CA ASP A 261 19.56 -12.95 -3.34
C ASP A 261 19.53 -13.98 -4.51
N ASN A 262 19.68 -13.55 -5.79
CA ASN A 262 19.68 -14.38 -7.00
C ASN A 262 20.87 -14.07 -7.91
#